data_56d9d8a945e399d2b9c7c36b65322d28
#
_entry.id   56d9d8a945e399d2b9c7c36b65322d28
#
_cell.length_a   1.000
_cell.length_b   1.000
_cell.length_c   1.000
_cell.angle_alpha   90.00
_cell.angle_beta   90.00
_cell.angle_gamma   90.00
#
_symmetry.space_group_name_H-M   'P 1'
#
loop_
_entity.id
_entity.type
_entity.pdbx_description
1 polymer ?
#
loop_
_entity_poly.entity_id
_entity_poly.type
_entity_poly.pdbx_seq_one_letter_code
_entity_poly.pdbx_strand_id
1 'polypeptide(L)'
;MGIMEKMRLDGKAIFVTGGARGIGMNYAKAVAEAGADVAIVDMDIETAKATAEKLAAETGRKFIAIQCDVTNPESVDAMIDNFMAEFGHLDAAFCNAGICLNVPAEEMTYKQWKKVIDVNLDGIFLTNQAAGKVMLKQGYGSIINTASMSAHIVNVPQPQCAYNASKAGVIQLTKSLAIEWATRGVRVNSISPGYIGTDLTLNSPTLIPLIEKWNELAPLHRLGKPEELQAIAVYLAGDASPFSTGSDFVIDGAFTCF
;
A
#
# COMPACT_ATOMS: atom_id res chain seq x y z
N MET A 1 -26.42 -11.15 5.95
CA MET A 1 -25.60 -9.92 6.05
C MET A 1 -25.74 -9.14 4.76
N GLY A 2 -26.19 -7.88 4.83
CA GLY A 2 -26.31 -6.98 3.68
C GLY A 2 -24.94 -6.53 3.16
N ILE A 3 -24.87 -5.98 1.93
CA ILE A 3 -23.59 -5.55 1.35
C ILE A 3 -22.92 -4.46 2.18
N MET A 4 -23.68 -3.51 2.72
CA MET A 4 -23.12 -2.45 3.55
C MET A 4 -22.55 -2.96 4.87
N GLU A 5 -23.13 -4.02 5.45
CA GLU A 5 -22.58 -4.69 6.64
C GLU A 5 -21.24 -5.39 6.32
N LYS A 6 -21.12 -5.99 5.12
CA LYS A 6 -19.86 -6.62 4.68
C LYS A 6 -18.74 -5.61 4.42
N MET A 7 -19.08 -4.36 4.14
CA MET A 7 -18.12 -3.25 3.97
C MET A 7 -17.69 -2.64 5.31
N ARG A 8 -18.35 -2.97 6.42
CA ARG A 8 -17.92 -2.51 7.75
C ARG A 8 -16.71 -3.30 8.25
N LEU A 9 -15.85 -2.60 8.96
CA LEU A 9 -14.61 -3.14 9.51
C LEU A 9 -14.57 -3.07 11.05
N ASP A 10 -15.76 -3.01 11.69
CA ASP A 10 -15.85 -2.95 13.15
C ASP A 10 -15.13 -4.12 13.80
N GLY A 11 -14.29 -3.82 14.80
CA GLY A 11 -13.50 -4.80 15.52
C GLY A 11 -12.32 -5.40 14.75
N LYS A 12 -12.04 -4.93 13.52
CA LYS A 12 -10.87 -5.35 12.77
C LYS A 12 -9.65 -4.51 13.14
N ALA A 13 -8.48 -5.15 13.17
CA ALA A 13 -7.19 -4.54 13.42
C ALA A 13 -6.33 -4.59 12.15
N ILE A 14 -5.83 -3.43 11.72
CA ILE A 14 -5.19 -3.25 10.42
C ILE A 14 -3.90 -2.45 10.57
N PHE A 15 -2.83 -2.83 9.88
CA PHE A 15 -1.67 -1.95 9.76
C PHE A 15 -1.46 -1.45 8.32
N VAL A 16 -0.81 -0.29 8.20
CA VAL A 16 -0.45 0.32 6.92
C VAL A 16 1.00 0.76 6.96
N THR A 17 1.88 0.11 6.16
CA THR A 17 3.27 0.56 6.00
C THR A 17 3.37 1.74 5.05
N GLY A 18 4.30 2.70 5.34
CA GLY A 18 4.29 3.98 4.64
C GLY A 18 2.99 4.75 4.90
N GLY A 19 2.42 4.56 6.10
CA GLY A 19 1.11 5.08 6.48
C GLY A 19 1.11 6.53 6.96
N ALA A 20 2.27 7.13 7.17
CA ALA A 20 2.38 8.47 7.73
C ALA A 20 1.87 9.58 6.79
N ARG A 21 1.80 9.35 5.49
CA ARG A 21 1.39 10.35 4.50
C ARG A 21 0.85 9.74 3.21
N GLY A 22 0.34 10.58 2.31
CA GLY A 22 -0.01 10.22 0.94
C GLY A 22 -1.07 9.11 0.83
N ILE A 23 -0.82 8.13 -0.02
CA ILE A 23 -1.74 7.02 -0.29
C ILE A 23 -1.94 6.17 0.97
N GLY A 24 -0.86 5.84 1.70
CA GLY A 24 -0.95 5.03 2.91
C GLY A 24 -1.81 5.68 4.00
N MET A 25 -1.66 6.98 4.23
CA MET A 25 -2.53 7.73 5.16
C MET A 25 -4.00 7.66 4.73
N ASN A 26 -4.28 7.73 3.43
CA ASN A 26 -5.65 7.65 2.93
C ASN A 26 -6.24 6.24 3.03
N TYR A 27 -5.45 5.19 2.87
CA TYR A 27 -5.87 3.82 3.21
C TYR A 27 -6.23 3.69 4.70
N ALA A 28 -5.33 4.18 5.58
CA ALA A 28 -5.55 4.15 7.02
C ALA A 28 -6.83 4.90 7.42
N LYS A 29 -7.04 6.09 6.85
CA LYS A 29 -8.27 6.87 7.07
C LYS A 29 -9.51 6.09 6.64
N ALA A 30 -9.53 5.55 5.43
CA ALA A 30 -10.67 4.84 4.87
C ALA A 30 -11.09 3.62 5.70
N VAL A 31 -10.13 2.79 6.10
CA VAL A 31 -10.45 1.61 6.90
C VAL A 31 -10.90 1.97 8.31
N ALA A 32 -10.41 3.08 8.87
CA ALA A 32 -10.87 3.59 10.17
C ALA A 32 -12.28 4.17 10.08
N GLU A 33 -12.61 4.93 9.04
CA GLU A 33 -13.98 5.41 8.78
C GLU A 33 -14.97 4.25 8.59
N ALA A 34 -14.50 3.11 8.07
CA ALA A 34 -15.28 1.88 7.97
C ALA A 34 -15.39 1.09 9.31
N GLY A 35 -14.65 1.48 10.36
CA GLY A 35 -14.76 0.93 11.72
C GLY A 35 -13.53 0.20 12.26
N ALA A 36 -12.43 0.11 11.51
CA ALA A 36 -11.22 -0.58 11.96
C ALA A 36 -10.39 0.24 12.96
N ASP A 37 -9.62 -0.45 13.77
CA ASP A 37 -8.51 0.11 14.55
C ASP A 37 -7.20 -0.06 13.75
N VAL A 38 -6.31 0.94 13.78
CA VAL A 38 -5.22 1.03 12.78
C VAL A 38 -3.86 1.31 13.41
N ALA A 39 -2.83 0.62 12.93
CA ALA A 39 -1.44 1.01 13.15
C ALA A 39 -0.88 1.75 11.92
N ILE A 40 -0.43 2.97 12.13
CA ILE A 40 0.39 3.73 11.17
C ILE A 40 1.83 3.27 11.33
N VAL A 41 2.34 2.58 10.30
CA VAL A 41 3.71 2.05 10.30
C VAL A 41 4.54 2.88 9.33
N ASP A 42 5.62 3.49 9.82
CA ASP A 42 6.51 4.31 8.98
C ASP A 42 7.93 4.35 9.56
N MET A 43 8.91 4.65 8.74
CA MET A 43 10.28 4.91 9.21
C MET A 43 10.36 6.24 9.97
N ASP A 44 9.56 7.24 9.55
CA ASP A 44 9.42 8.56 10.19
C ASP A 44 8.37 8.48 11.31
N ILE A 45 8.82 8.07 12.50
CA ILE A 45 7.93 7.85 13.65
C ILE A 45 7.21 9.12 14.10
N GLU A 46 7.84 10.30 13.97
CA GLU A 46 7.22 11.55 14.44
C GLU A 46 6.06 11.94 13.50
N THR A 47 6.22 11.80 12.20
CA THR A 47 5.11 11.99 11.25
C THR A 47 4.03 10.93 11.45
N ALA A 48 4.41 9.67 11.72
CA ALA A 48 3.45 8.60 11.99
C ALA A 48 2.59 8.87 13.23
N LYS A 49 3.19 9.35 14.32
CA LYS A 49 2.46 9.76 15.54
C LYS A 49 1.47 10.90 15.25
N ALA A 50 1.94 11.97 14.60
CA ALA A 50 1.08 13.09 14.25
C ALA A 50 -0.11 12.67 13.37
N THR A 51 0.12 11.77 12.41
CA THR A 51 -0.94 11.21 11.56
C THR A 51 -1.90 10.33 12.35
N ALA A 52 -1.40 9.47 13.24
CA ALA A 52 -2.22 8.64 14.11
C ALA A 52 -3.13 9.48 15.00
N GLU A 53 -2.60 10.52 15.66
CA GLU A 53 -3.37 11.45 16.51
C GLU A 53 -4.44 12.18 15.71
N LYS A 54 -4.08 12.70 14.54
CA LYS A 54 -5.02 13.38 13.63
C LYS A 54 -6.17 12.46 13.23
N LEU A 55 -5.86 11.26 12.74
CA LEU A 55 -6.87 10.33 12.26
C LEU A 55 -7.73 9.75 13.39
N ALA A 56 -7.15 9.54 14.58
CA ALA A 56 -7.92 9.17 15.77
C ALA A 56 -8.96 10.24 16.14
N ALA A 57 -8.57 11.52 16.09
CA ALA A 57 -9.49 12.64 16.35
C ALA A 57 -10.59 12.76 15.29
N GLU A 58 -10.27 12.52 14.01
CA GLU A 58 -11.23 12.61 12.90
C GLU A 58 -12.25 11.44 12.89
N THR A 59 -11.81 10.22 13.24
CA THR A 59 -12.61 9.00 13.06
C THR A 59 -13.19 8.41 14.34
N GLY A 60 -12.65 8.84 15.50
CA GLY A 60 -13.00 8.25 16.79
C GLY A 60 -12.48 6.80 16.99
N ARG A 61 -11.61 6.32 16.09
CA ARG A 61 -11.04 4.98 16.17
C ARG A 61 -9.68 4.98 16.87
N LYS A 62 -9.27 3.80 17.32
CA LYS A 62 -7.95 3.62 17.92
C LYS A 62 -6.88 3.65 16.85
N PHE A 63 -5.88 4.49 17.05
CA PHE A 63 -4.67 4.54 16.22
C PHE A 63 -3.42 4.42 17.10
N ILE A 64 -2.44 3.69 16.59
CA ILE A 64 -1.07 3.69 17.13
C ILE A 64 -0.08 4.00 16.02
N ALA A 65 1.11 4.45 16.40
CA ALA A 65 2.23 4.63 15.48
C ALA A 65 3.34 3.62 15.82
N ILE A 66 3.86 2.93 14.82
CA ILE A 66 4.96 1.97 14.98
C ILE A 66 6.09 2.37 14.02
N GLN A 67 7.32 2.52 14.54
CA GLN A 67 8.48 2.73 13.70
C GLN A 67 8.89 1.42 13.03
N CYS A 68 9.12 1.46 11.71
CA CYS A 68 9.60 0.30 10.98
C CYS A 68 10.39 0.71 9.73
N ASP A 69 11.60 0.17 9.59
CA ASP A 69 12.31 0.09 8.32
C ASP A 69 11.95 -1.25 7.67
N VAL A 70 11.13 -1.19 6.61
CA VAL A 70 10.65 -2.39 5.90
C VAL A 70 11.77 -3.17 5.20
N THR A 71 12.97 -2.58 5.04
CA THR A 71 14.13 -3.24 4.43
C THR A 71 14.93 -4.08 5.43
N ASN A 72 14.61 -3.97 6.72
CA ASN A 72 15.29 -4.67 7.81
C ASN A 72 14.36 -5.74 8.40
N PRO A 73 14.70 -7.05 8.29
CA PRO A 73 13.87 -8.14 8.82
C PRO A 73 13.57 -8.03 10.30
N GLU A 74 14.55 -7.66 11.12
CA GLU A 74 14.38 -7.54 12.58
C GLU A 74 13.43 -6.39 12.93
N SER A 75 13.47 -5.29 12.15
CA SER A 75 12.54 -4.17 12.31
C SER A 75 11.10 -4.58 11.95
N VAL A 76 10.93 -5.40 10.92
CA VAL A 76 9.62 -5.92 10.50
C VAL A 76 9.07 -6.91 11.53
N ASP A 77 9.90 -7.79 12.08
CA ASP A 77 9.50 -8.73 13.14
C ASP A 77 9.07 -7.94 14.40
N ALA A 78 9.86 -6.95 14.83
CA ALA A 78 9.51 -6.09 15.96
C ALA A 78 8.19 -5.30 15.73
N MET A 79 7.94 -4.84 14.50
CA MET A 79 6.70 -4.16 14.13
C MET A 79 5.49 -5.08 14.32
N ILE A 80 5.56 -6.34 13.87
CA ILE A 80 4.49 -7.33 14.04
C ILE A 80 4.28 -7.65 15.52
N ASP A 81 5.35 -7.84 16.30
CA ASP A 81 5.25 -8.12 17.73
C ASP A 81 4.56 -6.98 18.48
N ASN A 82 4.94 -5.72 18.20
CA ASN A 82 4.30 -4.55 18.78
C ASN A 82 2.83 -4.43 18.36
N PHE A 83 2.51 -4.69 17.10
CA PHE A 83 1.14 -4.70 16.61
C PHE A 83 0.29 -5.76 17.32
N MET A 84 0.78 -6.98 17.42
CA MET A 84 0.07 -8.10 18.06
C MET A 84 -0.07 -7.91 19.57
N ALA A 85 0.89 -7.31 20.24
CA ALA A 85 0.78 -6.96 21.65
C ALA A 85 -0.35 -5.95 21.90
N GLU A 86 -0.61 -5.02 20.98
CA GLU A 86 -1.60 -3.97 21.12
C GLU A 86 -3.02 -4.37 20.71
N PHE A 87 -3.16 -5.19 19.65
CA PHE A 87 -4.45 -5.55 19.08
C PHE A 87 -4.84 -7.02 19.24
N GLY A 88 -3.89 -7.93 19.43
CA GLY A 88 -4.12 -9.37 19.66
C GLY A 88 -4.47 -10.18 18.40
N HIS A 89 -4.79 -9.54 17.29
CA HIS A 89 -5.13 -10.17 16.00
C HIS A 89 -4.82 -9.23 14.84
N LEU A 90 -4.72 -9.79 13.61
CA LEU A 90 -4.43 -9.03 12.39
C LEU A 90 -5.41 -9.43 11.29
N ASP A 91 -6.32 -8.53 10.91
CA ASP A 91 -7.33 -8.78 9.88
C ASP A 91 -6.87 -8.38 8.48
N ALA A 92 -6.23 -7.23 8.36
CA ALA A 92 -5.68 -6.81 7.08
C ALA A 92 -4.33 -6.09 7.23
N ALA A 93 -3.51 -6.19 6.18
CA ALA A 93 -2.19 -5.58 6.10
C ALA A 93 -2.04 -4.83 4.77
N PHE A 94 -1.85 -3.53 4.82
CA PHE A 94 -1.50 -2.72 3.65
C PHE A 94 0.01 -2.59 3.56
N CYS A 95 0.62 -3.33 2.65
CA CYS A 95 2.03 -3.26 2.35
C CYS A 95 2.24 -2.18 1.28
N ASN A 96 2.37 -0.92 1.73
CA ASN A 96 2.31 0.26 0.88
C ASN A 96 3.63 1.03 0.80
N ALA A 97 4.56 0.86 1.74
CA ALA A 97 5.83 1.57 1.73
C ALA A 97 6.55 1.44 0.37
N GLY A 98 7.01 2.55 -0.17
CA GLY A 98 7.67 2.56 -1.47
C GLY A 98 8.30 3.91 -1.80
N ILE A 99 9.32 3.86 -2.67
CA ILE A 99 10.05 5.02 -3.18
C ILE A 99 10.18 4.96 -4.70
N CYS A 100 10.36 6.11 -5.33
CA CYS A 100 10.70 6.21 -6.74
C CYS A 100 11.96 7.06 -6.92
N LEU A 101 12.85 6.66 -7.83
CA LEU A 101 13.99 7.43 -8.28
C LEU A 101 13.93 7.58 -9.80
N ASN A 102 13.92 8.82 -10.26
CA ASN A 102 13.93 9.15 -11.68
C ASN A 102 15.39 9.38 -12.12
N VAL A 103 16.02 8.31 -12.63
CA VAL A 103 17.41 8.32 -13.08
C VAL A 103 17.49 7.53 -14.38
N PRO A 104 18.11 8.08 -15.47
CA PRO A 104 18.37 7.34 -16.70
C PRO A 104 19.08 6.01 -16.41
N ALA A 105 18.71 4.93 -17.12
CA ALA A 105 19.19 3.59 -16.80
C ALA A 105 20.72 3.47 -16.91
N GLU A 106 21.33 4.16 -17.90
CA GLU A 106 22.78 4.20 -18.11
C GLU A 106 23.54 4.98 -17.03
N GLU A 107 22.85 5.88 -16.30
CA GLU A 107 23.42 6.68 -15.21
C GLU A 107 23.09 6.11 -13.82
N MET A 108 22.12 5.19 -13.75
CA MET A 108 21.67 4.62 -12.49
C MET A 108 22.74 3.74 -11.86
N THR A 109 23.23 4.16 -10.70
CA THR A 109 24.18 3.33 -9.95
C THR A 109 23.48 2.09 -9.38
N TYR A 110 24.24 1.01 -9.19
CA TYR A 110 23.72 -0.20 -8.54
C TYR A 110 23.14 0.08 -7.15
N LYS A 111 23.72 1.02 -6.40
CA LYS A 111 23.20 1.45 -5.10
C LYS A 111 21.81 2.09 -5.19
N GLN A 112 21.56 2.91 -6.21
CA GLN A 112 20.24 3.50 -6.44
C GLN A 112 19.22 2.45 -6.87
N TRP A 113 19.59 1.56 -7.79
CA TRP A 113 18.79 0.40 -8.18
C TRP A 113 18.40 -0.42 -6.96
N LYS A 114 19.41 -0.87 -6.20
CA LYS A 114 19.22 -1.71 -5.02
C LYS A 114 18.32 -1.04 -3.97
N LYS A 115 18.50 0.26 -3.72
CA LYS A 115 17.65 1.01 -2.80
C LYS A 115 16.16 0.95 -3.17
N VAL A 116 15.83 1.04 -4.47
CA VAL A 116 14.43 0.95 -4.93
C VAL A 116 13.90 -0.48 -4.77
N ILE A 117 14.70 -1.48 -5.15
CA ILE A 117 14.31 -2.89 -5.01
C ILE A 117 14.14 -3.26 -3.54
N ASP A 118 15.07 -2.89 -2.66
CA ASP A 118 15.02 -3.19 -1.22
C ASP A 118 13.74 -2.68 -0.56
N VAL A 119 13.34 -1.44 -0.88
CA VAL A 119 12.11 -0.89 -0.29
C VAL A 119 10.86 -1.46 -0.96
N ASN A 120 10.80 -1.43 -2.30
CA ASN A 120 9.55 -1.65 -3.04
C ASN A 120 9.22 -3.13 -3.25
N LEU A 121 10.19 -4.02 -3.24
CA LEU A 121 10.00 -5.45 -3.49
C LEU A 121 10.40 -6.29 -2.27
N ASP A 122 11.63 -6.18 -1.80
CA ASP A 122 12.10 -6.96 -0.65
C ASP A 122 11.33 -6.55 0.62
N GLY A 123 11.10 -5.24 0.84
CA GLY A 123 10.30 -4.73 1.96
C GLY A 123 8.84 -5.18 1.91
N ILE A 124 8.24 -5.23 0.72
CA ILE A 124 6.89 -5.81 0.56
C ILE A 124 6.91 -7.31 0.85
N PHE A 125 7.92 -8.06 0.37
CA PHE A 125 8.05 -9.49 0.67
C PHE A 125 8.16 -9.72 2.19
N LEU A 126 9.07 -9.02 2.88
CA LEU A 126 9.27 -9.16 4.33
C LEU A 126 7.98 -8.86 5.10
N THR A 127 7.29 -7.79 4.74
CA THR A 127 6.03 -7.39 5.38
C THR A 127 4.92 -8.41 5.11
N ASN A 128 4.80 -8.90 3.87
CA ASN A 128 3.85 -9.98 3.53
C ASN A 128 4.14 -11.26 4.30
N GLN A 129 5.43 -11.65 4.41
CA GLN A 129 5.83 -12.85 5.14
C GLN A 129 5.49 -12.74 6.63
N ALA A 130 5.76 -11.60 7.26
CA ALA A 130 5.50 -11.37 8.66
C ALA A 130 3.98 -11.36 8.95
N ALA A 131 3.18 -10.62 8.16
CA ALA A 131 1.73 -10.64 8.24
C ALA A 131 1.15 -12.03 7.95
N GLY A 132 1.66 -12.70 6.92
CA GLY A 132 1.25 -14.03 6.52
C GLY A 132 1.44 -15.07 7.62
N LYS A 133 2.57 -15.06 8.34
CA LYS A 133 2.80 -15.96 9.48
C LYS A 133 1.69 -15.83 10.54
N VAL A 134 1.26 -14.61 10.86
CA VAL A 134 0.17 -14.36 11.81
C VAL A 134 -1.16 -14.84 11.24
N MET A 135 -1.53 -14.38 10.05
CA MET A 135 -2.82 -14.67 9.42
C MET A 135 -3.02 -16.17 9.13
N LEU A 136 -1.96 -16.87 8.70
CA LEU A 136 -2.00 -18.32 8.46
C LEU A 136 -2.20 -19.12 9.76
N LYS A 137 -1.66 -18.64 10.88
CA LYS A 137 -1.93 -19.24 12.20
C LYS A 137 -3.35 -18.94 12.68
N GLN A 138 -3.90 -17.78 12.36
CA GLN A 138 -5.29 -17.39 12.64
C GLN A 138 -6.29 -18.15 11.74
N GLY A 139 -5.89 -18.57 10.54
CA GLY A 139 -6.77 -19.19 9.54
C GLY A 139 -7.58 -18.16 8.73
N TYR A 140 -7.29 -16.87 8.84
CA TYR A 140 -7.91 -15.80 8.06
C TYR A 140 -6.99 -14.58 7.96
N GLY A 141 -7.23 -13.76 6.94
CA GLY A 141 -6.57 -12.47 6.76
C GLY A 141 -6.64 -11.94 5.33
N SER A 142 -6.31 -10.67 5.16
CA SER A 142 -6.23 -10.01 3.86
C SER A 142 -4.96 -9.16 3.75
N ILE A 143 -4.13 -9.44 2.77
CA ILE A 143 -2.94 -8.64 2.45
C ILE A 143 -3.19 -7.84 1.18
N ILE A 144 -2.92 -6.54 1.23
CA ILE A 144 -3.11 -5.61 0.13
C ILE A 144 -1.78 -4.93 -0.18
N ASN A 145 -1.18 -5.28 -1.30
CA ASN A 145 0.08 -4.72 -1.76
C ASN A 145 -0.15 -3.47 -2.62
N THR A 146 0.59 -2.41 -2.42
CA THR A 146 0.57 -1.26 -3.34
C THR A 146 1.56 -1.48 -4.46
N ALA A 147 1.03 -1.90 -5.63
CA ALA A 147 1.78 -1.97 -6.88
C ALA A 147 1.77 -0.59 -7.59
N SER A 148 1.55 -0.53 -8.88
CA SER A 148 1.45 0.70 -9.67
C SER A 148 1.02 0.37 -11.10
N MET A 149 0.38 1.29 -11.81
CA MET A 149 0.23 1.22 -13.26
C MET A 149 1.57 1.03 -13.97
N SER A 150 2.68 1.47 -13.35
CA SER A 150 4.05 1.28 -13.85
C SER A 150 4.50 -0.18 -13.93
N ALA A 151 3.74 -1.11 -13.37
CA ALA A 151 3.93 -2.55 -13.55
C ALA A 151 3.36 -3.06 -14.89
N HIS A 152 2.48 -2.29 -15.52
CA HIS A 152 1.76 -2.65 -16.76
C HIS A 152 2.28 -1.90 -17.97
N ILE A 153 2.76 -0.67 -17.76
CA ILE A 153 3.28 0.21 -18.81
C ILE A 153 4.63 0.80 -18.41
N VAL A 154 5.30 1.43 -19.38
CA VAL A 154 6.47 2.27 -19.12
C VAL A 154 6.02 3.73 -19.07
N ASN A 155 6.28 4.37 -17.93
CA ASN A 155 5.93 5.77 -17.72
C ASN A 155 6.85 6.69 -18.55
N VAL A 156 6.26 7.73 -19.13
CA VAL A 156 6.96 8.76 -19.88
C VAL A 156 6.52 10.14 -19.36
N PRO A 157 7.44 11.16 -19.39
CA PRO A 157 8.80 11.14 -19.92
C PRO A 157 9.88 10.70 -18.90
N GLN A 158 9.53 10.49 -17.63
CA GLN A 158 10.51 10.22 -16.57
C GLN A 158 11.14 8.82 -16.68
N PRO A 159 12.48 8.71 -16.56
CA PRO A 159 13.17 7.44 -16.51
C PRO A 159 13.10 6.85 -15.09
N GLN A 160 12.49 5.67 -14.92
CA GLN A 160 12.27 5.03 -13.62
C GLN A 160 12.32 3.49 -13.68
N CYS A 161 13.28 2.92 -14.42
CA CYS A 161 13.33 1.48 -14.70
C CYS A 161 13.32 0.60 -13.44
N ALA A 162 14.04 0.99 -12.37
CA ALA A 162 14.04 0.25 -11.10
C ALA A 162 12.65 0.22 -10.45
N TYR A 163 11.93 1.34 -10.48
CA TYR A 163 10.57 1.43 -9.97
C TYR A 163 9.62 0.51 -10.76
N ASN A 164 9.62 0.59 -12.08
CA ASN A 164 8.77 -0.23 -12.94
C ASN A 164 9.04 -1.72 -12.69
N ALA A 165 10.32 -2.14 -12.66
CA ALA A 165 10.70 -3.51 -12.37
C ALA A 165 10.23 -3.97 -10.99
N SER A 166 10.41 -3.13 -9.94
CA SER A 166 9.98 -3.46 -8.59
C SER A 166 8.46 -3.66 -8.51
N LYS A 167 7.67 -2.77 -9.16
CA LYS A 167 6.21 -2.84 -9.11
C LYS A 167 5.63 -4.00 -9.93
N ALA A 168 6.27 -4.38 -11.03
CA ALA A 168 5.96 -5.62 -11.74
C ALA A 168 6.23 -6.86 -10.88
N GLY A 169 7.36 -6.86 -10.14
CA GLY A 169 7.68 -7.89 -9.15
C GLY A 169 6.62 -8.02 -8.06
N VAL A 170 6.09 -6.90 -7.56
CA VAL A 170 5.01 -6.89 -6.55
C VAL A 170 3.74 -7.58 -7.05
N ILE A 171 3.32 -7.35 -8.31
CA ILE A 171 2.15 -8.04 -8.88
C ILE A 171 2.39 -9.54 -8.94
N GLN A 172 3.57 -9.97 -9.39
CA GLN A 172 3.87 -11.40 -9.48
C GLN A 172 4.00 -12.05 -8.10
N LEU A 173 4.60 -11.36 -7.12
CA LEU A 173 4.65 -11.79 -5.72
C LEU A 173 3.22 -11.96 -5.16
N THR A 174 2.34 -10.99 -5.39
CA THR A 174 0.92 -11.05 -4.99
C THR A 174 0.24 -12.32 -5.49
N LYS A 175 0.40 -12.65 -6.77
CA LYS A 175 -0.17 -13.87 -7.37
C LYS A 175 0.40 -15.15 -6.75
N SER A 176 1.71 -15.18 -6.51
CA SER A 176 2.38 -16.34 -5.93
C SER A 176 1.87 -16.62 -4.51
N LEU A 177 1.86 -15.60 -3.65
CA LEU A 177 1.38 -15.74 -2.27
C LEU A 177 -0.12 -16.05 -2.20
N ALA A 178 -0.92 -15.48 -3.12
CA ALA A 178 -2.35 -15.79 -3.20
C ALA A 178 -2.58 -17.29 -3.46
N ILE A 179 -1.85 -17.90 -4.39
CA ILE A 179 -1.95 -19.34 -4.67
C ILE A 179 -1.50 -20.18 -3.47
N GLU A 180 -0.38 -19.80 -2.82
CA GLU A 180 0.17 -20.54 -1.68
C GLU A 180 -0.76 -20.51 -0.44
N TRP A 181 -1.53 -19.44 -0.26
CA TRP A 181 -2.26 -19.18 0.98
C TRP A 181 -3.79 -19.27 0.87
N ALA A 182 -4.33 -19.36 -0.37
CA ALA A 182 -5.79 -19.35 -0.61
C ALA A 182 -6.55 -20.42 0.19
N THR A 183 -6.07 -21.67 0.19
CA THR A 183 -6.71 -22.78 0.92
C THR A 183 -6.51 -22.71 2.44
N ARG A 184 -5.71 -21.75 2.89
CA ARG A 184 -5.35 -21.53 4.30
C ARG A 184 -6.01 -20.28 4.88
N GLY A 185 -7.01 -19.72 4.15
CA GLY A 185 -7.84 -18.62 4.62
C GLY A 185 -7.25 -17.21 4.44
N VAL A 186 -6.09 -17.06 3.77
CA VAL A 186 -5.45 -15.75 3.56
C VAL A 186 -5.59 -15.32 2.10
N ARG A 187 -6.14 -14.13 1.89
CA ARG A 187 -6.23 -13.49 0.56
C ARG A 187 -5.07 -12.52 0.37
N VAL A 188 -4.53 -12.46 -0.82
CA VAL A 188 -3.47 -11.51 -1.19
C VAL A 188 -3.83 -10.85 -2.51
N ASN A 189 -3.96 -9.52 -2.52
CA ASN A 189 -4.28 -8.73 -3.70
C ASN A 189 -3.34 -7.54 -3.83
N SER A 190 -3.33 -6.89 -4.99
CA SER A 190 -2.64 -5.62 -5.18
C SER A 190 -3.59 -4.52 -5.68
N ILE A 191 -3.26 -3.29 -5.35
CA ILE A 191 -3.83 -2.08 -5.95
C ILE A 191 -2.72 -1.45 -6.77
N SER A 192 -3.01 -1.11 -8.03
CA SER A 192 -2.13 -0.42 -8.96
C SER A 192 -2.65 0.99 -9.24
N PRO A 193 -2.26 2.00 -8.44
CA PRO A 193 -2.65 3.38 -8.68
C PRO A 193 -2.01 3.93 -9.95
N GLY A 194 -2.72 4.85 -10.63
CA GLY A 194 -2.17 5.75 -11.63
C GLY A 194 -1.37 6.90 -11.01
N TYR A 195 -1.27 8.01 -11.71
CA TYR A 195 -0.72 9.25 -11.14
C TYR A 195 -1.68 9.85 -10.13
N ILE A 196 -1.29 9.84 -8.86
CA ILE A 196 -2.09 10.34 -7.74
C ILE A 196 -1.48 11.64 -7.20
N GLY A 197 -2.31 12.65 -7.06
CA GLY A 197 -1.96 13.98 -6.53
C GLY A 197 -1.81 13.98 -5.01
N THR A 198 -0.78 13.30 -4.51
CA THR A 198 -0.38 13.40 -3.10
C THR A 198 0.39 14.70 -2.86
N ASP A 199 0.52 15.13 -1.60
CA ASP A 199 1.34 16.30 -1.24
C ASP A 199 2.77 16.19 -1.78
N LEU A 200 3.35 14.98 -1.77
CA LEU A 200 4.67 14.74 -2.35
C LEU A 200 4.68 15.00 -3.86
N THR A 201 3.66 14.57 -4.58
CA THR A 201 3.55 14.77 -6.04
C THR A 201 3.35 16.24 -6.37
N LEU A 202 2.43 16.91 -5.64
CA LEU A 202 2.02 18.29 -5.93
C LEU A 202 3.06 19.34 -5.50
N ASN A 203 3.90 19.03 -4.51
CA ASN A 203 4.88 19.96 -3.95
C ASN A 203 6.33 19.64 -4.33
N SER A 204 6.59 18.57 -5.08
CA SER A 204 7.94 18.21 -5.52
C SER A 204 8.40 19.08 -6.69
N PRO A 205 9.47 19.87 -6.56
CA PRO A 205 9.99 20.70 -7.66
C PRO A 205 10.36 19.88 -8.92
N THR A 206 10.70 18.60 -8.75
CA THR A 206 11.08 17.70 -9.86
C THR A 206 9.88 17.06 -10.54
N LEU A 207 8.72 16.98 -9.86
CA LEU A 207 7.52 16.34 -10.39
C LEU A 207 6.51 17.36 -10.96
N ILE A 208 6.47 18.59 -10.42
CA ILE A 208 5.57 19.65 -10.91
C ILE A 208 5.64 19.83 -12.43
N PRO A 209 6.83 19.90 -13.08
CA PRO A 209 6.91 20.04 -14.54
C PRO A 209 6.33 18.84 -15.31
N LEU A 210 6.17 17.69 -14.68
CA LEU A 210 5.65 16.47 -15.29
C LEU A 210 4.12 16.39 -15.21
N ILE A 211 3.49 17.11 -14.24
CA ILE A 211 2.05 17.01 -13.97
C ILE A 211 1.24 17.43 -15.21
N GLU A 212 1.62 18.49 -15.89
CA GLU A 212 0.93 18.93 -17.10
C GLU A 212 0.96 17.83 -18.16
N LYS A 213 2.14 17.24 -18.37
CA LYS A 213 2.31 16.13 -19.33
C LYS A 213 1.51 14.89 -18.94
N TRP A 214 1.47 14.55 -17.66
CA TRP A 214 0.64 13.44 -17.18
C TRP A 214 -0.85 13.70 -17.37
N ASN A 215 -1.31 14.94 -17.14
CA ASN A 215 -2.69 15.34 -17.39
C ASN A 215 -3.05 15.28 -18.87
N GLU A 216 -2.14 15.69 -19.79
CA GLU A 216 -2.36 15.55 -21.22
C GLU A 216 -2.52 14.08 -21.66
N LEU A 217 -1.70 13.17 -21.08
CA LEU A 217 -1.71 11.75 -21.41
C LEU A 217 -2.84 10.99 -20.76
N ALA A 218 -3.35 11.46 -19.61
CA ALA A 218 -4.41 10.81 -18.88
C ALA A 218 -5.77 10.99 -19.58
N PRO A 219 -6.55 9.93 -19.82
CA PRO A 219 -7.90 10.06 -20.43
C PRO A 219 -8.86 10.95 -19.65
N LEU A 220 -8.72 11.02 -18.33
CA LEU A 220 -9.50 11.92 -17.48
C LEU A 220 -8.91 13.32 -17.36
N HIS A 221 -7.78 13.60 -18.02
CA HIS A 221 -7.07 14.90 -18.04
C HIS A 221 -6.78 15.49 -16.67
N ARG A 222 -6.55 14.64 -15.67
CA ARG A 222 -6.20 15.03 -14.30
C ARG A 222 -5.46 13.91 -13.57
N LEU A 223 -4.78 14.28 -12.51
CA LEU A 223 -4.33 13.31 -11.52
C LEU A 223 -5.53 12.72 -10.76
N GLY A 224 -5.41 11.48 -10.33
CA GLY A 224 -6.30 10.89 -9.33
C GLY A 224 -6.08 11.56 -7.96
N LYS A 225 -7.12 11.59 -7.14
CA LYS A 225 -7.01 12.03 -5.74
C LYS A 225 -6.73 10.80 -4.85
N PRO A 226 -5.97 10.94 -3.75
CA PRO A 226 -5.76 9.84 -2.82
C PRO A 226 -7.07 9.21 -2.30
N GLU A 227 -8.12 10.02 -2.14
CA GLU A 227 -9.45 9.59 -1.68
C GLU A 227 -10.14 8.65 -2.69
N GLU A 228 -9.78 8.71 -3.97
CA GLU A 228 -10.36 7.82 -5.00
C GLU A 228 -9.86 6.37 -4.88
N LEU A 229 -8.87 6.12 -4.02
CA LEU A 229 -8.38 4.77 -3.68
C LEU A 229 -9.04 4.19 -2.40
N GLN A 230 -9.84 4.97 -1.69
CA GLN A 230 -10.37 4.57 -0.38
C GLN A 230 -11.37 3.42 -0.48
N ALA A 231 -12.30 3.47 -1.44
CA ALA A 231 -13.35 2.47 -1.57
C ALA A 231 -12.79 1.06 -1.84
N ILE A 232 -11.79 0.94 -2.72
CA ILE A 232 -11.15 -0.34 -3.00
C ILE A 232 -10.34 -0.86 -1.81
N ALA A 233 -9.75 0.04 -1.00
CA ALA A 233 -9.05 -0.34 0.23
C ALA A 233 -10.02 -0.99 1.24
N VAL A 234 -11.18 -0.38 1.49
CA VAL A 234 -12.22 -0.93 2.37
C VAL A 234 -12.76 -2.26 1.84
N TYR A 235 -13.05 -2.35 0.52
CA TYR A 235 -13.50 -3.58 -0.12
C TYR A 235 -12.54 -4.74 0.08
N LEU A 236 -11.24 -4.51 -0.11
CA LEU A 236 -10.22 -5.56 0.00
C LEU A 236 -9.90 -5.95 1.44
N ALA A 237 -9.97 -5.00 2.38
CA ALA A 237 -9.68 -5.24 3.79
C ALA A 237 -10.75 -6.10 4.48
N GLY A 238 -11.99 -6.02 4.02
CA GLY A 238 -13.16 -6.61 4.71
C GLY A 238 -13.70 -7.89 4.08
N ASP A 239 -14.89 -8.26 4.56
CA ASP A 239 -15.60 -9.48 4.19
C ASP A 239 -16.42 -9.32 2.90
N ALA A 240 -16.35 -8.13 2.27
CA ALA A 240 -17.01 -7.86 0.98
C ALA A 240 -16.28 -8.50 -0.21
N SER A 241 -15.02 -8.93 -0.03
CA SER A 241 -14.15 -9.46 -1.09
C SER A 241 -13.70 -10.93 -0.93
N PRO A 242 -14.57 -11.87 -0.51
CA PRO A 242 -14.15 -13.22 -0.16
C PRO A 242 -13.63 -14.04 -1.35
N PHE A 243 -13.97 -13.64 -2.57
CA PHE A 243 -13.54 -14.33 -3.81
C PHE A 243 -12.44 -13.56 -4.55
N SER A 244 -11.94 -12.45 -3.99
CA SER A 244 -10.84 -11.65 -4.55
C SER A 244 -9.52 -12.08 -3.90
N THR A 245 -8.70 -12.84 -4.64
CA THR A 245 -7.32 -13.17 -4.27
C THR A 245 -6.49 -13.34 -5.54
N GLY A 246 -5.23 -12.93 -5.50
CA GLY A 246 -4.33 -12.93 -6.67
C GLY A 246 -4.67 -11.88 -7.73
N SER A 247 -5.59 -10.98 -7.45
CA SER A 247 -6.02 -9.93 -8.38
C SER A 247 -5.21 -8.66 -8.19
N ASP A 248 -4.97 -7.96 -9.31
CA ASP A 248 -4.44 -6.61 -9.31
C ASP A 248 -5.53 -5.63 -9.75
N PHE A 249 -5.81 -4.64 -8.90
CA PHE A 249 -6.86 -3.64 -9.12
C PHE A 249 -6.24 -2.34 -9.61
N VAL A 250 -6.29 -2.13 -10.92
CA VAL A 250 -5.78 -0.92 -11.57
C VAL A 250 -6.78 0.22 -11.36
N ILE A 251 -6.34 1.31 -10.72
CA ILE A 251 -7.13 2.52 -10.46
C ILE A 251 -6.35 3.72 -10.98
N ASP A 252 -6.43 3.97 -12.27
CA ASP A 252 -5.53 4.88 -13.00
C ASP A 252 -6.22 5.86 -13.95
N GLY A 253 -7.55 5.95 -13.92
CA GLY A 253 -8.32 6.80 -14.85
C GLY A 253 -8.19 6.37 -16.30
N ALA A 254 -8.06 5.07 -16.57
CA ALA A 254 -7.86 4.45 -17.87
C ALA A 254 -6.48 4.74 -18.53
N PHE A 255 -5.49 5.18 -17.76
CA PHE A 255 -4.15 5.51 -18.29
C PHE A 255 -3.49 4.32 -18.97
N THR A 256 -3.73 3.09 -18.51
CA THR A 256 -3.14 1.86 -19.06
C THR A 256 -3.99 1.18 -20.13
N CYS A 257 -5.05 1.82 -20.62
CA CYS A 257 -5.96 1.20 -21.58
C CYS A 257 -5.54 1.35 -23.06
N PHE A 258 -4.44 2.06 -23.36
CA PHE A 258 -3.94 2.26 -24.72
C PHE A 258 -2.40 2.33 -24.76
#